data_006f06fda77e17c73d71c4371ce91c2b
#
_entry.id   006f06fda77e17c73d71c4371ce91c2b
#
_cell.length_a   1.000
_cell.length_b   1.000
_cell.length_c   1.000
_cell.angle_alpha   90.00
_cell.angle_beta   90.00
_cell.angle_gamma   90.00
#
_symmetry.space_group_name_H-M   'P 1'
#
loop_
_entity.id
_entity.type
_entity.pdbx_description
1 polymer ?
#
loop_
_entity_poly.entity_id
_entity_poly.type
_entity_poly.pdbx_seq_one_letter_code
_entity_poly.pdbx_strand_id
1 'polypeptide(L)'
;MANTVRVYKSAGEWIAKRDGASKGRHFDTQKEAYLYAKEVALNNGLTVTVYYPSGGIKAVINPRNKYEEDSDCFLTTACVRHYNLPDNCYQLQTLRSFRDNYLKNLNGGNDLIQQYYLVAPSIVKLLNQHPDKESLFKKIFHQINIACALIERDENAKAKKLYVKVISNLVKYFQLI
;
A
#
# COMPACT_ATOMS: atom_id res chain seq x y z
N MET A 1 -14.85 -10.49 -18.85
CA MET A 1 -13.43 -10.26 -19.20
C MET A 1 -12.92 -9.11 -18.36
N ALA A 2 -11.82 -9.28 -17.65
CA ALA A 2 -11.29 -8.22 -16.79
C ALA A 2 -10.78 -7.07 -17.66
N ASN A 3 -11.45 -5.94 -17.62
CA ASN A 3 -11.11 -4.74 -18.36
C ASN A 3 -10.06 -3.97 -17.55
N THR A 4 -8.77 -4.19 -17.81
CA THR A 4 -7.66 -3.59 -17.05
C THR A 4 -6.63 -2.92 -17.97
N VAL A 5 -5.89 -1.97 -17.41
CA VAL A 5 -4.64 -1.47 -17.98
C VAL A 5 -3.48 -2.15 -17.25
N ARG A 6 -2.67 -2.91 -17.96
CA ARG A 6 -1.52 -3.65 -17.40
C ARG A 6 -0.28 -2.79 -17.40
N VAL A 7 0.44 -2.77 -16.28
CA VAL A 7 1.76 -2.13 -16.13
C VAL A 7 2.79 -3.22 -15.83
N TYR A 8 3.69 -3.47 -16.76
CA TYR A 8 4.69 -4.55 -16.67
C TYR A 8 6.02 -4.13 -17.31
N LYS A 9 7.10 -4.85 -16.97
CA LYS A 9 8.42 -4.62 -17.54
C LYS A 9 8.68 -5.62 -18.66
N SER A 10 9.17 -5.14 -19.81
CA SER A 10 9.57 -5.98 -20.94
C SER A 10 10.73 -5.31 -21.69
N ALA A 11 11.73 -6.08 -22.08
CA ALA A 11 12.93 -5.60 -22.80
C ALA A 11 13.63 -4.38 -22.15
N GLY A 12 13.60 -4.31 -20.81
CA GLY A 12 14.22 -3.22 -20.04
C GLY A 12 13.31 -2.02 -19.76
N GLU A 13 12.22 -1.85 -20.49
CA GLU A 13 11.30 -0.73 -20.37
C GLU A 13 10.02 -1.11 -19.60
N TRP A 14 9.36 -0.11 -19.02
CA TRP A 14 8.04 -0.27 -18.42
C TRP A 14 6.97 0.03 -19.48
N ILE A 15 5.97 -0.84 -19.55
CA ILE A 15 4.90 -0.76 -20.55
C ILE A 15 3.57 -0.64 -19.85
N ALA A 16 2.76 0.35 -20.26
CA ALA A 16 1.36 0.42 -19.91
C ALA A 16 0.51 0.03 -21.13
N LYS A 17 -0.29 -1.05 -21.00
CA LYS A 17 -1.10 -1.58 -22.11
C LYS A 17 -2.50 -1.91 -21.63
N ARG A 18 -3.53 -1.36 -22.30
CA ARG A 18 -4.92 -1.72 -22.08
C ARG A 18 -5.20 -3.11 -22.65
N ASP A 19 -6.03 -3.91 -21.97
CA ASP A 19 -6.51 -5.17 -22.51
C ASP A 19 -7.23 -4.95 -23.85
N GLY A 20 -6.89 -5.77 -24.83
CA GLY A 20 -7.41 -5.66 -26.20
C GLY A 20 -6.71 -4.63 -27.08
N ALA A 21 -5.82 -3.79 -26.56
CA ALA A 21 -5.05 -2.86 -27.39
C ALA A 21 -3.92 -3.61 -28.15
N SER A 22 -3.68 -3.22 -29.38
CA SER A 22 -2.58 -3.80 -30.21
C SER A 22 -1.20 -3.38 -29.68
N LYS A 23 -1.04 -2.12 -29.23
CA LYS A 23 0.23 -1.56 -28.76
C LYS A 23 0.11 -1.06 -27.31
N GLY A 24 1.20 -1.16 -26.53
CA GLY A 24 1.41 -0.51 -25.24
C GLY A 24 2.21 0.79 -25.41
N ARG A 25 2.13 1.65 -24.38
CA ARG A 25 3.00 2.83 -24.29
C ARG A 25 4.19 2.52 -23.38
N HIS A 26 5.38 2.96 -23.79
CA HIS A 26 6.66 2.68 -23.14
C HIS A 26 7.09 3.84 -22.23
N PHE A 27 7.77 3.52 -21.12
CA PHE A 27 8.23 4.45 -20.11
C PHE A 27 9.54 3.97 -19.49
N ASP A 28 10.33 4.90 -19.00
CA ASP A 28 11.61 4.59 -18.34
C ASP A 28 11.38 4.04 -16.91
N THR A 29 10.34 4.49 -16.24
CA THR A 29 10.04 4.11 -14.86
C THR A 29 8.65 3.46 -14.68
N GLN A 30 8.55 2.58 -13.67
CA GLN A 30 7.27 1.99 -13.26
C GLN A 30 6.26 3.07 -12.86
N LYS A 31 6.74 4.14 -12.21
CA LYS A 31 5.90 5.24 -11.73
C LYS A 31 5.21 5.97 -12.89
N GLU A 32 5.94 6.29 -13.94
CA GLU A 32 5.39 6.95 -15.13
C GLU A 32 4.38 6.07 -15.86
N ALA A 33 4.74 4.79 -16.07
CA ALA A 33 3.82 3.81 -16.65
C ALA A 33 2.53 3.67 -15.84
N TYR A 34 2.65 3.65 -14.51
CA TYR A 34 1.50 3.58 -13.60
C TYR A 34 0.62 4.83 -13.66
N LEU A 35 1.21 6.04 -13.63
CA LEU A 35 0.46 7.29 -13.71
C LEU A 35 -0.33 7.39 -15.01
N TYR A 36 0.27 7.03 -16.13
CA TYR A 36 -0.43 6.95 -17.40
C TYR A 36 -1.55 5.90 -17.39
N ALA A 37 -1.26 4.69 -16.88
CA ALA A 37 -2.26 3.63 -16.78
C ALA A 37 -3.46 4.04 -15.89
N LYS A 38 -3.19 4.77 -14.80
CA LYS A 38 -4.21 5.31 -13.90
C LYS A 38 -5.14 6.30 -14.62
N GLU A 39 -4.58 7.23 -15.38
CA GLU A 39 -5.35 8.20 -16.17
C GLU A 39 -6.24 7.51 -17.20
N VAL A 40 -5.68 6.56 -17.96
CA VAL A 40 -6.45 5.77 -18.93
C VAL A 40 -7.56 4.97 -18.25
N ALA A 41 -7.28 4.36 -17.10
CA ALA A 41 -8.24 3.56 -16.36
C ALA A 41 -9.37 4.41 -15.77
N LEU A 42 -9.07 5.61 -15.23
CA LEU A 42 -10.06 6.56 -14.73
C LEU A 42 -11.05 6.98 -15.84
N ASN A 43 -10.53 7.36 -17.00
CA ASN A 43 -11.33 7.84 -18.14
C ASN A 43 -12.19 6.74 -18.77
N ASN A 44 -11.82 5.47 -18.60
CA ASN A 44 -12.49 4.34 -19.24
C ASN A 44 -13.21 3.38 -18.28
N GLY A 45 -13.20 3.65 -16.97
CA GLY A 45 -13.83 2.77 -15.98
C GLY A 45 -13.14 1.42 -15.80
N LEU A 46 -11.82 1.38 -15.97
CA LEU A 46 -11.02 0.17 -15.90
C LEU A 46 -10.29 0.08 -14.57
N THR A 47 -9.70 -1.09 -14.26
CA THR A 47 -8.70 -1.27 -13.22
C THR A 47 -7.30 -1.09 -13.78
N VAL A 48 -6.30 -0.93 -12.90
CA VAL A 48 -4.88 -1.01 -13.25
C VAL A 48 -4.29 -2.27 -12.62
N THR A 49 -3.69 -3.14 -13.42
CA THR A 49 -2.94 -4.31 -12.92
C THR A 49 -1.45 -4.05 -13.07
N VAL A 50 -0.74 -3.97 -11.95
CA VAL A 50 0.71 -3.75 -11.91
C VAL A 50 1.41 -5.08 -11.68
N TYR A 51 2.46 -5.33 -12.44
CA TYR A 51 3.26 -6.54 -12.36
C TYR A 51 4.63 -6.26 -11.75
N TYR A 52 5.22 -7.28 -11.09
CA TYR A 52 6.64 -7.26 -10.73
C TYR A 52 7.52 -7.36 -11.99
N PRO A 53 8.77 -6.85 -11.97
CA PRO A 53 9.72 -7.05 -13.08
C PRO A 53 10.00 -8.51 -13.41
N SER A 54 9.90 -9.41 -12.41
CA SER A 54 10.06 -10.86 -12.53
C SER A 54 8.81 -11.59 -13.04
N GLY A 55 7.72 -10.88 -13.33
CA GLY A 55 6.39 -11.45 -13.57
C GLY A 55 5.57 -11.55 -12.29
N GLY A 56 4.34 -12.05 -12.40
CA GLY A 56 3.40 -12.08 -11.29
C GLY A 56 2.72 -10.72 -11.00
N ILE A 57 1.54 -10.76 -10.42
CA ILE A 57 0.75 -9.57 -10.13
C ILE A 57 1.25 -8.94 -8.82
N LYS A 58 1.66 -7.67 -8.89
CA LYS A 58 2.04 -6.85 -7.73
C LYS A 58 0.82 -6.22 -7.07
N ALA A 59 -0.11 -5.68 -7.87
CA ALA A 59 -1.32 -5.03 -7.40
C ALA A 59 -2.39 -4.99 -8.49
N VAL A 60 -3.66 -5.02 -8.07
CA VAL A 60 -4.82 -4.68 -8.92
C VAL A 60 -5.53 -3.51 -8.27
N ILE A 61 -5.58 -2.37 -8.95
CA ILE A 61 -6.01 -1.09 -8.41
C ILE A 61 -7.22 -0.61 -9.19
N ASN A 62 -8.29 -0.20 -8.48
CA ASN A 62 -9.40 0.51 -9.07
C ASN A 62 -9.24 2.02 -8.86
N PRO A 63 -8.83 2.80 -9.86
CA PRO A 63 -8.53 4.21 -9.66
C PRO A 63 -9.73 5.10 -9.35
N ARG A 64 -10.96 4.57 -9.44
CA ARG A 64 -12.19 5.24 -8.97
C ARG A 64 -12.41 5.09 -7.47
N ASN A 65 -11.74 4.14 -6.85
CA ASN A 65 -11.78 3.96 -5.40
C ASN A 65 -10.86 5.02 -4.77
N LYS A 66 -11.43 6.08 -4.22
CA LYS A 66 -10.68 7.12 -3.47
C LYS A 66 -9.79 6.57 -2.35
N TYR A 67 -10.02 5.32 -1.94
CA TYR A 67 -9.27 4.62 -0.90
C TYR A 67 -7.94 4.00 -1.39
N GLU A 68 -7.72 3.94 -2.72
CA GLU A 68 -6.50 3.36 -3.33
C GLU A 68 -5.53 4.43 -3.85
N GLU A 69 -5.94 5.72 -3.81
CA GLU A 69 -5.12 6.83 -4.25
C GLU A 69 -4.19 7.31 -3.12
N ASP A 70 -2.91 7.17 -3.27
CA ASP A 70 -1.83 7.84 -2.53
C ASP A 70 -1.44 7.35 -1.14
N SER A 71 -1.83 6.17 -0.65
CA SER A 71 -1.28 5.78 0.63
C SER A 71 -0.47 4.50 0.59
N ASP A 72 0.81 4.64 0.42
CA ASP A 72 1.80 3.62 0.77
C ASP A 72 1.73 3.16 2.26
N CYS A 73 0.80 3.69 3.05
CA CYS A 73 0.58 3.38 4.46
C CYS A 73 -0.87 2.94 4.72
N PHE A 74 -1.33 1.89 4.03
CA PHE A 74 -2.73 1.41 4.04
C PHE A 74 -3.39 1.39 5.42
N LEU A 75 -2.78 0.72 6.40
CA LEU A 75 -3.36 0.56 7.73
C LEU A 75 -3.39 1.88 8.50
N THR A 76 -2.31 2.66 8.44
CA THR A 76 -2.25 3.97 9.10
C THR A 76 -3.25 4.93 8.48
N THR A 77 -3.35 4.97 7.16
CA THR A 77 -4.34 5.79 6.44
C THR A 77 -5.76 5.38 6.79
N ALA A 78 -6.05 4.09 6.88
CA ALA A 78 -7.37 3.62 7.30
C ALA A 78 -7.72 4.10 8.72
N CYS A 79 -6.76 4.03 9.66
CA CYS A 79 -6.94 4.54 11.02
C CYS A 79 -7.14 6.07 11.05
N VAL A 80 -6.33 6.82 10.32
CA VAL A 80 -6.40 8.28 10.24
C VAL A 80 -7.75 8.72 9.69
N ARG A 81 -8.24 8.07 8.64
CA ARG A 81 -9.57 8.32 8.07
C ARG A 81 -10.70 7.96 9.02
N HIS A 82 -10.58 6.83 9.71
CA HIS A 82 -11.56 6.40 10.72
C HIS A 82 -11.76 7.46 11.82
N TYR A 83 -10.69 8.15 12.22
CA TYR A 83 -10.71 9.24 13.19
C TYR A 83 -10.88 10.64 12.59
N ASN A 84 -11.17 10.74 11.30
CA ASN A 84 -11.30 12.02 10.57
C ASN A 84 -10.08 12.95 10.71
N LEU A 85 -8.88 12.38 10.82
CA LEU A 85 -7.65 13.14 10.85
C LEU A 85 -7.18 13.48 9.42
N PRO A 86 -6.50 14.63 9.22
CA PRO A 86 -6.03 15.02 7.90
C PRO A 86 -4.87 14.13 7.40
N ASP A 87 -4.70 14.04 6.08
CA ASP A 87 -3.67 13.21 5.42
C ASP A 87 -2.23 13.67 5.72
N ASN A 88 -2.07 14.89 6.22
CA ASN A 88 -0.81 15.44 6.71
C ASN A 88 -0.67 15.38 8.23
N CYS A 89 -1.44 14.52 8.92
CA CYS A 89 -1.33 14.35 10.35
C CYS A 89 0.02 13.76 10.76
N TYR A 90 0.38 14.00 12.01
CA TYR A 90 1.62 13.56 12.61
C TYR A 90 1.92 12.06 12.38
N GLN A 91 0.95 11.17 12.57
CA GLN A 91 1.13 9.74 12.44
C GLN A 91 1.52 9.32 11.01
N LEU A 92 0.84 9.89 10.01
CA LEU A 92 1.15 9.60 8.61
C LEU A 92 2.51 10.14 8.19
N GLN A 93 2.84 11.37 8.57
CA GLN A 93 4.13 11.97 8.25
C GLN A 93 5.29 11.19 8.89
N THR A 94 5.16 10.84 10.17
CA THR A 94 6.18 10.09 10.92
C THR A 94 6.42 8.70 10.32
N LEU A 95 5.35 7.94 10.04
CA LEU A 95 5.49 6.59 9.50
C LEU A 95 5.90 6.55 8.02
N ARG A 96 5.51 7.54 7.22
CA ARG A 96 6.03 7.69 5.84
C ARG A 96 7.54 7.98 5.86
N SER A 97 7.97 8.94 6.70
CA SER A 97 9.39 9.25 6.88
C SER A 97 10.18 8.03 7.40
N PHE A 98 9.67 7.32 8.38
CA PHE A 98 10.28 6.10 8.91
C PHE A 98 10.43 5.01 7.84
N ARG A 99 9.41 4.77 7.03
CA ARG A 99 9.49 3.83 5.89
C ARG A 99 10.57 4.25 4.90
N ASP A 100 10.56 5.53 4.50
CA ASP A 100 11.40 6.02 3.40
C ASP A 100 12.86 6.19 3.82
N ASN A 101 13.11 6.67 5.04
CA ASN A 101 14.44 7.02 5.51
C ASN A 101 15.12 5.92 6.37
N TYR A 102 14.34 5.03 6.98
CA TYR A 102 14.89 3.96 7.81
C TYR A 102 14.64 2.57 7.21
N LEU A 103 13.38 2.17 6.99
CA LEU A 103 13.09 0.80 6.55
C LEU A 103 13.68 0.48 5.18
N LYS A 104 13.57 1.37 4.21
CA LYS A 104 14.12 1.16 2.85
C LYS A 104 15.63 0.97 2.84
N ASN A 105 16.34 1.54 3.81
CA ASN A 105 17.80 1.47 3.92
C ASN A 105 18.29 0.25 4.70
N LEU A 106 17.39 -0.57 5.28
CA LEU A 106 17.76 -1.81 5.94
C LEU A 106 17.95 -2.94 4.92
N ASN A 107 18.87 -3.85 5.24
CA ASN A 107 18.93 -5.12 4.51
C ASN A 107 17.60 -5.88 4.70
N GLY A 108 16.96 -6.30 3.60
CA GLY A 108 15.62 -6.91 3.62
C GLY A 108 14.46 -5.95 3.92
N GLY A 109 14.71 -4.65 4.07
CA GLY A 109 13.67 -3.66 4.37
C GLY A 109 12.66 -3.49 3.24
N ASN A 110 13.11 -3.52 1.99
CA ASN A 110 12.21 -3.48 0.84
C ASN A 110 11.30 -4.71 0.77
N ASP A 111 11.82 -5.91 1.10
CA ASP A 111 11.01 -7.13 1.12
C ASP A 111 9.92 -7.05 2.21
N LEU A 112 10.27 -6.52 3.38
CA LEU A 112 9.30 -6.28 4.45
C LEU A 112 8.18 -5.32 4.02
N ILE A 113 8.52 -4.23 3.34
CA ILE A 113 7.57 -3.26 2.80
C ILE A 113 6.67 -3.93 1.74
N GLN A 114 7.25 -4.74 0.86
CA GLN A 114 6.48 -5.45 -0.17
C GLN A 114 5.51 -6.47 0.45
N GLN A 115 5.95 -7.24 1.45
CA GLN A 115 5.07 -8.16 2.19
C GLN A 115 3.91 -7.44 2.86
N TYR A 116 4.18 -6.27 3.46
CA TYR A 116 3.12 -5.43 4.02
C TYR A 116 2.10 -5.03 2.95
N TYR A 117 2.54 -4.56 1.78
CA TYR A 117 1.64 -4.12 0.71
C TYR A 117 0.80 -5.25 0.10
N LEU A 118 1.25 -6.49 0.20
CA LEU A 118 0.46 -7.65 -0.23
C LEU A 118 -0.74 -7.91 0.68
N VAL A 119 -0.60 -7.72 1.99
CA VAL A 119 -1.63 -8.09 2.98
C VAL A 119 -2.48 -6.91 3.46
N ALA A 120 -1.92 -5.69 3.47
CA ALA A 120 -2.55 -4.52 4.05
C ALA A 120 -3.91 -4.14 3.43
N PRO A 121 -4.12 -4.21 2.10
CA PRO A 121 -5.43 -3.93 1.52
C PRO A 121 -6.52 -4.88 2.03
N SER A 122 -6.20 -6.18 2.14
CA SER A 122 -7.13 -7.19 2.67
C SER A 122 -7.45 -6.96 4.14
N ILE A 123 -6.44 -6.62 4.94
CA ILE A 123 -6.62 -6.25 6.36
C ILE A 123 -7.58 -5.06 6.48
N VAL A 124 -7.34 -3.98 5.72
CA VAL A 124 -8.17 -2.77 5.77
C VAL A 124 -9.62 -3.05 5.34
N LYS A 125 -9.81 -3.87 4.30
CA LYS A 125 -11.13 -4.29 3.85
C LYS A 125 -11.89 -5.02 4.96
N LEU A 126 -11.26 -6.00 5.61
CA LEU A 126 -11.86 -6.80 6.68
C LEU A 126 -12.12 -5.97 7.94
N LEU A 127 -11.21 -5.06 8.30
CA LEU A 127 -11.40 -4.11 9.40
C LEU A 127 -12.65 -3.25 9.20
N ASN A 128 -12.83 -2.68 8.00
CA ASN A 128 -13.99 -1.82 7.70
C ASN A 128 -15.32 -2.59 7.74
N GLN A 129 -15.30 -3.88 7.45
CA GLN A 129 -16.49 -4.75 7.45
C GLN A 129 -16.74 -5.44 8.80
N HIS A 130 -15.79 -5.34 9.75
CA HIS A 130 -15.88 -6.05 11.02
C HIS A 130 -16.95 -5.43 11.96
N PRO A 131 -17.79 -6.24 12.63
CA PRO A 131 -18.81 -5.73 13.54
C PRO A 131 -18.21 -4.93 14.71
N ASP A 132 -17.04 -5.33 15.21
CA ASP A 132 -16.31 -4.65 16.30
C ASP A 132 -15.18 -3.73 15.77
N LYS A 133 -15.39 -3.09 14.60
CA LYS A 133 -14.38 -2.25 13.95
C LYS A 133 -13.87 -1.11 14.85
N GLU A 134 -14.75 -0.50 15.65
CA GLU A 134 -14.39 0.60 16.56
C GLU A 134 -13.30 0.19 17.55
N SER A 135 -13.45 -0.96 18.20
CA SER A 135 -12.48 -1.51 19.15
C SER A 135 -11.17 -1.89 18.44
N LEU A 136 -11.25 -2.48 17.24
CA LEU A 136 -10.08 -2.84 16.46
C LEU A 136 -9.30 -1.61 16.00
N PHE A 137 -9.96 -0.59 15.43
CA PHE A 137 -9.31 0.66 15.05
C PHE A 137 -8.66 1.36 16.26
N LYS A 138 -9.34 1.40 17.41
CA LYS A 138 -8.79 1.95 18.66
C LYS A 138 -7.49 1.26 19.06
N LYS A 139 -7.46 -0.08 19.05
CA LYS A 139 -6.27 -0.87 19.38
C LYS A 139 -5.13 -0.60 18.40
N ILE A 140 -5.41 -0.59 17.10
CA ILE A 140 -4.43 -0.37 16.05
C ILE A 140 -3.87 1.06 16.13
N PHE A 141 -4.73 2.06 16.29
CA PHE A 141 -4.32 3.45 16.38
C PHE A 141 -3.46 3.72 17.62
N HIS A 142 -3.76 3.06 18.75
CA HIS A 142 -2.90 3.09 19.93
C HIS A 142 -1.49 2.54 19.62
N GLN A 143 -1.37 1.42 18.90
CA GLN A 143 -0.06 0.87 18.51
C GLN A 143 0.68 1.78 17.52
N ILE A 144 -0.04 2.44 16.61
CA ILE A 144 0.53 3.45 15.70
C ILE A 144 1.15 4.59 16.50
N ASN A 145 0.45 5.13 17.51
CA ASN A 145 0.98 6.20 18.37
C ASN A 145 2.22 5.76 19.15
N ILE A 146 2.25 4.53 19.66
CA ILE A 146 3.45 3.97 20.32
C ILE A 146 4.61 3.87 19.32
N ALA A 147 4.36 3.40 18.09
CA ALA A 147 5.39 3.33 17.05
C ALA A 147 5.95 4.72 16.72
N CYS A 148 5.11 5.73 16.59
CA CYS A 148 5.53 7.12 16.37
C CYS A 148 6.40 7.65 17.52
N ALA A 149 6.00 7.42 18.76
CA ALA A 149 6.78 7.83 19.93
C ALA A 149 8.15 7.12 20.03
N LEU A 150 8.25 5.86 19.59
CA LEU A 150 9.52 5.15 19.49
C LEU A 150 10.43 5.74 18.40
N ILE A 151 9.86 6.12 17.26
CA ILE A 151 10.58 6.75 16.15
C ILE A 151 11.15 8.12 16.58
N GLU A 152 10.37 8.93 17.29
CA GLU A 152 10.83 10.23 17.82
C GLU A 152 12.02 10.10 18.79
N ARG A 153 12.09 8.98 19.50
CA ARG A 153 13.21 8.67 20.41
C ARG A 153 14.39 7.99 19.72
N ASP A 154 14.35 7.92 18.37
CA ASP A 154 15.32 7.18 17.56
C ASP A 154 15.40 5.67 17.87
N GLU A 155 14.35 5.12 18.51
CA GLU A 155 14.24 3.69 18.82
C GLU A 155 13.67 2.91 17.61
N ASN A 156 14.20 3.18 16.43
CA ASN A 156 13.69 2.70 15.14
C ASN A 156 13.59 1.17 15.04
N ALA A 157 14.53 0.44 15.64
CA ALA A 157 14.49 -1.03 15.67
C ALA A 157 13.28 -1.57 16.47
N LYS A 158 12.92 -0.91 17.58
CA LYS A 158 11.75 -1.26 18.39
C LYS A 158 10.46 -0.90 17.64
N ALA A 159 10.40 0.26 16.99
CA ALA A 159 9.27 0.67 16.16
C ALA A 159 9.01 -0.34 15.02
N LYS A 160 10.07 -0.78 14.31
CA LYS A 160 9.99 -1.83 13.30
C LYS A 160 9.40 -3.13 13.86
N LYS A 161 9.94 -3.61 14.98
CA LYS A 161 9.48 -4.84 15.65
C LYS A 161 8.00 -4.75 16.04
N LEU A 162 7.58 -3.60 16.59
CA LEU A 162 6.19 -3.36 16.96
C LEU A 162 5.27 -3.39 15.74
N TYR A 163 5.65 -2.68 14.67
CA TYR A 163 4.84 -2.60 13.44
C TYR A 163 4.65 -3.97 12.78
N VAL A 164 5.74 -4.74 12.65
CA VAL A 164 5.69 -6.13 12.14
C VAL A 164 4.79 -7.00 13.01
N LYS A 165 4.88 -6.89 14.34
CA LYS A 165 4.02 -7.64 15.26
C LYS A 165 2.53 -7.30 15.07
N VAL A 166 2.20 -6.02 14.92
CA VAL A 166 0.81 -5.58 14.68
C VAL A 166 0.26 -6.20 13.40
N ILE A 167 1.01 -6.12 12.30
CA ILE A 167 0.61 -6.71 11.01
C ILE A 167 0.44 -8.23 11.13
N SER A 168 1.41 -8.93 11.71
CA SER A 168 1.34 -10.39 11.89
C SER A 168 0.15 -10.82 12.74
N ASN A 169 -0.19 -10.05 13.77
CA ASN A 169 -1.37 -10.33 14.59
C ASN A 169 -2.67 -10.14 13.81
N LEU A 170 -2.77 -9.11 12.97
CA LEU A 170 -3.93 -8.87 12.12
C LEU A 170 -4.09 -9.93 11.03
N VAL A 171 -2.97 -10.36 10.42
CA VAL A 171 -2.95 -11.45 9.44
C VAL A 171 -3.49 -12.74 10.08
N LYS A 172 -3.04 -13.09 11.28
CA LYS A 172 -3.53 -14.25 12.04
C LYS A 172 -4.99 -14.11 12.43
N TYR A 173 -5.38 -12.94 12.95
CA TYR A 173 -6.75 -12.66 13.38
C TYR A 173 -7.75 -12.83 12.25
N PHE A 174 -7.42 -12.35 11.06
CA PHE A 174 -8.25 -12.44 9.87
C PHE A 174 -8.01 -13.71 9.03
N GLN A 175 -7.13 -14.61 9.44
CA GLN A 175 -6.80 -15.86 8.76
C GLN A 175 -6.41 -15.65 7.29
N LEU A 176 -5.54 -14.66 7.04
CA LEU A 176 -5.14 -14.27 5.68
C LEU A 176 -4.01 -15.14 5.09
N ILE A 177 -3.41 -16.03 5.89
CA ILE A 177 -2.38 -17.00 5.49
C ILE A 177 -2.66 -18.30 6.24
#